data_df527b3521f19f36a592cc210a7d3144
#
_entry.id   df527b3521f19f36a592cc210a7d3144
#
_cell.length_a   1.000
_cell.length_b   1.000
_cell.length_c   1.000
_cell.angle_alpha   90.00
_cell.angle_beta   90.00
_cell.angle_gamma   90.00
#
_symmetry.space_group_name_H-M   'P 1'
#
loop_
_entity.id
_entity.type
_entity.pdbx_description
1 polymer ?
#
loop_
_entity_poly.entity_id
_entity_poly.type
_entity_poly.pdbx_seq_one_letter_code
_entity_poly.pdbx_strand_id
1 'polypeptide(L)'
;WYVDALSDDGRFGLTLIAFIGSVFSPYYAWSGWKDPLNHCAVNVALYGATGKRWAMTERGREALRRDATHLSIGPSALDWDGETLTIRIDEITAPLPSRLRGAVRLRPGAVLGQTYALDAAGRHQWRPIAPRARVEVAFDRPACAWSGDGYFDTNAGDEPLDRGFTRWDWSRAHLPRDTLLFYDVERRGGERAHLTMRIDAAGAAHPVDPPARQALPLTVWRVPRYARSQAQTPPKTIEILEDTPFYARSMLEARYGGEPARMVHESLSADRLRSPIVRAMLPFRMPRTLFRSRRG
;
A
#
# COMPACT_ATOMS: atom_id res chain seq x y z
N TRP A 1 6.60 -1.22 4.73
CA TRP A 1 5.38 -1.13 5.54
C TRP A 1 4.31 -0.38 4.78
N TYR A 2 3.11 -0.84 4.85
CA TYR A 2 1.95 -0.28 4.16
C TYR A 2 0.84 -0.02 5.18
N VAL A 3 0.28 1.18 5.16
CA VAL A 3 -0.89 1.56 5.94
C VAL A 3 -1.92 2.16 5.00
N ASP A 4 -3.17 1.75 5.13
CA ASP A 4 -4.30 2.46 4.54
C ASP A 4 -5.38 2.73 5.59
N ALA A 5 -6.17 3.76 5.37
CA ALA A 5 -7.27 4.13 6.24
C ALA A 5 -8.39 4.85 5.49
N LEU A 6 -9.61 4.68 6.00
CA LEU A 6 -10.80 5.38 5.54
C LEU A 6 -11.48 6.04 6.72
N SER A 7 -11.94 7.28 6.55
CA SER A 7 -12.70 7.99 7.58
C SER A 7 -14.06 7.32 7.83
N ASP A 8 -14.58 7.49 9.05
CA ASP A 8 -15.87 6.92 9.45
C ASP A 8 -17.03 7.37 8.57
N ASP A 9 -16.99 8.61 8.08
CA ASP A 9 -17.97 9.18 7.15
C ASP A 9 -17.72 8.81 5.68
N GLY A 10 -16.61 8.11 5.39
CA GLY A 10 -16.21 7.70 4.05
C GLY A 10 -15.76 8.84 3.13
N ARG A 11 -15.56 10.06 3.65
CA ARG A 11 -15.22 11.24 2.85
C ARG A 11 -13.72 11.42 2.65
N PHE A 12 -12.89 10.76 3.46
CA PHE A 12 -11.44 10.86 3.42
C PHE A 12 -10.80 9.48 3.40
N GLY A 13 -9.66 9.42 2.77
CA GLY A 13 -8.80 8.23 2.75
C GLY A 13 -7.33 8.60 2.80
N LEU A 14 -6.53 7.68 3.30
CA LEU A 14 -5.08 7.79 3.38
C LEU A 14 -4.46 6.47 2.88
N THR A 15 -3.35 6.59 2.17
CA THR A 15 -2.38 5.51 2.01
C THR A 15 -1.00 6.01 2.34
N LEU A 16 -0.26 5.22 3.08
CA LEU A 16 1.13 5.48 3.43
C LEU A 16 1.95 4.22 3.23
N ILE A 17 3.08 4.35 2.54
CA ILE A 17 4.02 3.24 2.36
C ILE A 17 5.43 3.72 2.71
N ALA A 18 6.07 3.06 3.65
CA ALA A 18 7.50 3.26 3.92
C ALA A 18 8.30 2.16 3.23
N PHE A 19 9.16 2.55 2.30
CA PHE A 19 9.97 1.66 1.49
C PHE A 19 11.42 1.64 1.95
N ILE A 20 11.99 0.46 2.07
CA ILE A 20 13.44 0.21 2.08
C ILE A 20 13.74 -0.64 0.86
N GLY A 21 14.41 -0.06 -0.14
CA GLY A 21 14.48 -0.64 -1.46
C GLY A 21 13.12 -0.50 -2.18
N SER A 22 12.77 0.72 -2.57
CA SER A 22 11.47 0.99 -3.17
C SER A 22 11.29 0.25 -4.49
N VAL A 23 10.32 -0.67 -4.54
CA VAL A 23 9.98 -1.46 -5.75
C VAL A 23 9.47 -0.60 -6.90
N PHE A 24 9.02 0.62 -6.63
CA PHE A 24 8.55 1.58 -7.63
C PHE A 24 9.63 2.58 -8.08
N SER A 25 10.82 2.54 -7.46
CA SER A 25 11.88 3.47 -7.80
C SER A 25 12.53 3.17 -9.14
N PRO A 26 12.52 4.13 -10.09
CA PRO A 26 13.29 4.00 -11.31
C PRO A 26 14.80 4.01 -11.02
N TYR A 27 15.24 4.75 -10.02
CA TYR A 27 16.67 4.84 -9.65
C TYR A 27 17.19 3.53 -9.09
N TYR A 28 16.38 2.82 -8.28
CA TYR A 28 16.72 1.50 -7.78
C TYR A 28 16.77 0.47 -8.90
N ALA A 29 15.82 0.53 -9.84
CA ALA A 29 15.84 -0.31 -11.03
C ALA A 29 17.07 -0.04 -11.92
N TRP A 30 17.44 1.22 -12.13
CA TRP A 30 18.63 1.61 -12.90
C TRP A 30 19.94 1.26 -12.21
N SER A 31 19.97 1.17 -10.88
CA SER A 31 21.14 0.66 -10.15
C SER A 31 21.31 -0.87 -10.26
N GLY A 32 20.40 -1.55 -10.98
CA GLY A 32 20.36 -3.01 -11.06
C GLY A 32 19.81 -3.68 -9.81
N TRP A 33 18.97 -2.98 -9.04
CA TRP A 33 18.39 -3.45 -7.76
C TRP A 33 19.45 -3.72 -6.69
N LYS A 34 20.49 -2.90 -6.67
CA LYS A 34 21.57 -2.99 -5.70
C LYS A 34 21.41 -1.95 -4.61
N ASP A 35 21.85 -2.32 -3.39
CA ASP A 35 21.87 -1.45 -2.23
C ASP A 35 20.50 -0.87 -1.85
N PRO A 36 19.55 -1.69 -1.38
CA PRO A 36 18.19 -1.26 -1.06
C PRO A 36 18.15 -0.13 -0.01
N LEU A 37 19.11 -0.06 0.89
CA LEU A 37 19.19 1.00 1.90
C LEU A 37 19.46 2.38 1.30
N ASN A 38 19.99 2.44 0.07
CA ASN A 38 20.20 3.68 -0.66
C ASN A 38 18.98 4.11 -1.51
N HIS A 39 17.87 3.40 -1.41
CA HIS A 39 16.66 3.62 -2.19
C HIS A 39 15.43 3.58 -1.31
N CYS A 40 15.35 4.51 -0.35
CA CYS A 40 14.28 4.57 0.64
C CYS A 40 13.32 5.72 0.33
N ALA A 41 12.04 5.54 0.63
CA ALA A 41 11.03 6.57 0.44
C ALA A 41 9.86 6.39 1.41
N VAL A 42 9.20 7.51 1.74
CA VAL A 42 7.84 7.50 2.30
C VAL A 42 6.90 7.99 1.21
N ASN A 43 5.99 7.12 0.79
CA ASN A 43 4.88 7.49 -0.08
C ASN A 43 3.69 7.87 0.79
N VAL A 44 3.04 8.98 0.47
CA VAL A 44 1.81 9.43 1.12
C VAL A 44 0.80 9.82 0.06
N ALA A 45 -0.39 9.26 0.14
CA ALA A 45 -1.53 9.65 -0.68
C ALA A 45 -2.71 10.00 0.23
N LEU A 46 -3.25 11.21 0.06
CA LEU A 46 -4.48 11.67 0.68
C LEU A 46 -5.58 11.73 -0.37
N TYR A 47 -6.77 11.27 -0.01
CA TYR A 47 -7.95 11.25 -0.85
C TYR A 47 -9.11 11.95 -0.16
N GLY A 48 -10.06 12.48 -0.93
CA GLY A 48 -11.32 13.00 -0.43
C GLY A 48 -11.49 14.51 -0.57
N ALA A 49 -12.25 15.12 0.34
CA ALA A 49 -12.77 16.48 0.22
C ALA A 49 -11.70 17.58 0.10
N THR A 50 -10.47 17.34 0.57
CA THR A 50 -9.33 18.28 0.42
C THR A 50 -8.62 18.15 -0.93
N GLY A 51 -9.17 17.31 -1.83
CA GLY A 51 -8.55 16.93 -3.10
C GLY A 51 -7.48 15.84 -2.93
N LYS A 52 -7.07 15.27 -4.06
CA LYS A 52 -6.02 14.24 -4.05
C LYS A 52 -4.65 14.89 -3.89
N ARG A 53 -3.85 14.36 -2.97
CA ARG A 53 -2.44 14.74 -2.77
C ARG A 53 -1.60 13.49 -2.78
N TRP A 54 -0.45 13.55 -3.43
CA TRP A 54 0.45 12.42 -3.52
C TRP A 54 1.90 12.90 -3.41
N ALA A 55 2.66 12.28 -2.55
CA ALA A 55 4.09 12.55 -2.39
C ALA A 55 4.86 11.24 -2.30
N MET A 56 6.04 11.22 -2.91
CA MET A 56 7.03 10.16 -2.74
C MET A 56 8.39 10.70 -3.19
N THR A 57 9.26 10.97 -2.24
CA THR A 57 10.63 11.42 -2.50
C THR A 57 11.60 10.32 -2.13
N GLU A 58 12.38 9.84 -3.10
CA GLU A 58 13.42 8.87 -2.83
C GLU A 58 14.64 9.52 -2.17
N ARG A 59 15.22 8.84 -1.19
CA ARG A 59 16.36 9.27 -0.39
C ARG A 59 17.38 8.15 -0.27
N GLY A 60 18.64 8.55 -0.09
CA GLY A 60 19.76 7.64 0.12
C GLY A 60 19.84 7.13 1.56
N ARG A 61 20.82 6.24 1.80
CA ARG A 61 21.01 5.58 3.10
C ARG A 61 21.31 6.56 4.25
N GLU A 62 21.88 7.70 3.95
CA GLU A 62 22.18 8.75 4.93
C GLU A 62 20.93 9.37 5.55
N ALA A 63 19.79 9.26 4.87
CA ALA A 63 18.48 9.73 5.35
C ALA A 63 17.71 8.66 6.13
N LEU A 64 18.22 7.43 6.19
CA LEU A 64 17.58 6.30 6.87
C LEU A 64 18.13 6.16 8.29
N ARG A 65 17.21 6.04 9.27
CA ARG A 65 17.49 5.59 10.64
C ARG A 65 16.44 4.55 11.00
N ARG A 66 16.84 3.45 11.61
CA ARG A 66 15.91 2.42 12.08
C ARG A 66 16.48 1.61 13.23
N ASP A 67 15.58 1.18 14.09
CA ASP A 67 15.80 0.15 15.10
C ASP A 67 14.53 -0.73 15.25
N ALA A 68 14.34 -1.38 16.37
CA ALA A 68 13.21 -2.27 16.60
C ALA A 68 11.85 -1.55 16.65
N THR A 69 11.83 -0.29 17.04
CA THR A 69 10.61 0.50 17.29
C THR A 69 10.54 1.81 16.51
N HIS A 70 11.62 2.17 15.84
CA HIS A 70 11.74 3.42 15.09
C HIS A 70 12.18 3.18 13.64
N LEU A 71 11.55 3.90 12.73
CA LEU A 71 11.98 4.04 11.33
C LEU A 71 11.84 5.51 10.93
N SER A 72 12.92 6.16 10.49
CA SER A 72 12.82 7.44 9.81
C SER A 72 13.47 7.40 8.44
N ILE A 73 12.84 8.10 7.49
CA ILE A 73 13.34 8.28 6.11
C ILE A 73 13.25 9.78 5.81
N GLY A 74 14.35 10.48 5.94
CA GLY A 74 14.39 11.94 5.84
C GLY A 74 13.57 12.60 6.96
N PRO A 75 12.62 13.50 6.63
CA PRO A 75 11.85 14.22 7.65
C PRO A 75 10.63 13.44 8.17
N SER A 76 10.30 12.29 7.59
CA SER A 76 9.15 11.46 8.00
C SER A 76 9.62 10.29 8.87
N ALA A 77 8.80 9.90 9.85
CA ALA A 77 9.15 8.86 10.81
C ALA A 77 7.93 8.04 11.26
N LEU A 78 8.18 6.78 11.60
CA LEU A 78 7.25 5.82 12.17
C LEU A 78 7.82 5.37 13.53
N ASP A 79 7.05 5.51 14.60
CA ASP A 79 7.43 5.15 15.97
C ASP A 79 6.39 4.23 16.58
N TRP A 80 6.83 3.10 17.11
CA TRP A 80 6.01 2.13 17.81
C TRP A 80 6.29 2.17 19.32
N ASP A 81 5.28 2.44 20.13
CA ASP A 81 5.41 2.52 21.59
C ASP A 81 4.94 1.26 22.34
N GLY A 82 4.57 0.20 21.62
CA GLY A 82 4.01 -1.03 22.16
C GLY A 82 2.50 -1.15 21.97
N GLU A 83 1.79 -0.03 21.76
CA GLU A 83 0.33 0.03 21.61
C GLU A 83 -0.10 0.82 20.38
N THR A 84 0.64 1.87 20.04
CA THR A 84 0.29 2.80 18.97
C THR A 84 1.46 2.98 18.02
N LEU A 85 1.19 2.86 16.72
CA LEU A 85 2.10 3.29 15.67
C LEU A 85 1.82 4.78 15.37
N THR A 86 2.75 5.64 15.73
CA THR A 86 2.71 7.07 15.40
C THR A 86 3.54 7.34 14.16
N ILE A 87 2.92 7.89 13.12
CA ILE A 87 3.57 8.20 11.86
C ILE A 87 3.59 9.71 11.68
N ARG A 88 4.76 10.32 11.72
CA ARG A 88 4.97 11.73 11.40
C ARG A 88 5.34 11.88 9.94
N ILE A 89 4.66 12.76 9.24
CA ILE A 89 4.77 12.97 7.80
C ILE A 89 5.21 14.40 7.56
N ASP A 90 6.27 14.58 6.76
CA ASP A 90 6.68 15.88 6.26
C ASP A 90 7.29 15.72 4.85
N GLU A 91 6.42 15.64 3.85
CA GLU A 91 6.77 15.36 2.47
C GLU A 91 6.36 16.51 1.53
N ILE A 92 6.90 16.49 0.31
CA ILE A 92 6.54 17.43 -0.76
C ILE A 92 5.91 16.67 -1.90
N THR A 93 4.77 17.13 -2.39
CA THR A 93 4.10 16.53 -3.56
C THR A 93 4.90 16.78 -4.84
N ALA A 94 4.73 15.91 -5.83
CA ALA A 94 5.27 16.05 -7.18
C ALA A 94 4.21 15.65 -8.21
N PRO A 95 4.17 16.25 -9.42
CA PRO A 95 5.12 17.24 -9.95
C PRO A 95 4.87 18.68 -9.45
N LEU A 96 3.68 18.99 -8.96
CA LEU A 96 3.37 20.31 -8.39
C LEU A 96 3.72 20.31 -6.90
N PRO A 97 4.76 21.05 -6.47
CA PRO A 97 5.23 21.00 -5.10
C PRO A 97 4.23 21.65 -4.13
N SER A 98 3.80 20.88 -3.15
CA SER A 98 2.97 21.33 -2.04
C SER A 98 3.35 20.50 -0.80
N ARG A 99 3.41 21.12 0.36
CA ARG A 99 3.80 20.41 1.58
C ARG A 99 2.67 19.52 2.08
N LEU A 100 3.01 18.28 2.39
CA LEU A 100 2.19 17.36 3.18
C LEU A 100 2.82 17.24 4.56
N ARG A 101 2.18 17.83 5.59
CA ARG A 101 2.68 17.76 6.96
C ARG A 101 1.58 17.42 7.92
N GLY A 102 1.82 16.40 8.76
CA GLY A 102 0.86 15.94 9.73
C GLY A 102 1.30 14.67 10.44
N ALA A 103 0.38 14.06 11.15
CA ALA A 103 0.59 12.81 11.86
C ALA A 103 -0.60 11.86 11.70
N VAL A 104 -0.29 10.57 11.74
CA VAL A 104 -1.26 9.47 11.80
C VAL A 104 -0.94 8.65 13.05
N ARG A 105 -1.94 8.37 13.86
CA ARG A 105 -1.86 7.45 14.99
C ARG A 105 -2.70 6.23 14.66
N LEU A 106 -2.07 5.07 14.66
CA LEU A 106 -2.71 3.79 14.36
C LEU A 106 -2.65 2.90 15.59
N ARG A 107 -3.83 2.54 16.12
CA ARG A 107 -3.98 1.58 17.22
C ARG A 107 -4.52 0.27 16.67
N PRO A 108 -3.71 -0.81 16.64
CA PRO A 108 -4.15 -2.13 16.22
C PRO A 108 -5.26 -2.67 17.12
N GLY A 109 -6.26 -3.34 16.54
CA GLY A 109 -7.19 -4.19 17.29
C GLY A 109 -6.50 -5.48 17.75
N ALA A 110 -5.68 -6.06 16.87
CA ALA A 110 -4.80 -7.19 17.16
C ALA A 110 -3.52 -7.05 16.31
N VAL A 111 -2.39 -7.54 16.84
CA VAL A 111 -1.10 -7.59 16.14
C VAL A 111 -0.76 -9.03 15.78
N LEU A 112 -0.63 -9.32 14.47
CA LEU A 112 -0.35 -10.65 13.96
C LEU A 112 1.14 -10.83 13.65
N GLY A 113 1.68 -11.99 14.05
CA GLY A 113 3.06 -12.38 13.74
C GLY A 113 3.21 -13.26 12.51
N GLN A 114 2.11 -13.83 11.98
CA GLN A 114 2.15 -14.79 10.90
C GLN A 114 2.57 -14.14 9.57
N THR A 115 3.54 -14.75 8.90
CA THR A 115 4.02 -14.38 7.57
C THR A 115 3.58 -15.44 6.56
N TYR A 116 3.17 -14.99 5.38
CA TYR A 116 2.70 -15.83 4.28
C TYR A 116 3.63 -15.69 3.07
N ALA A 117 4.03 -16.81 2.49
CA ALA A 117 4.78 -16.82 1.26
C ALA A 117 3.84 -16.55 0.06
N LEU A 118 4.26 -15.65 -0.83
CA LEU A 118 3.56 -15.35 -2.08
C LEU A 118 4.09 -16.17 -3.26
N ASP A 119 5.11 -16.97 -3.04
CA ASP A 119 5.69 -17.90 -4.00
C ASP A 119 6.24 -19.16 -3.32
N ALA A 120 6.32 -20.25 -4.06
CA ALA A 120 6.74 -21.55 -3.52
C ALA A 120 8.18 -21.56 -2.96
N ALA A 121 9.05 -20.65 -3.44
CA ALA A 121 10.41 -20.52 -2.95
C ALA A 121 10.53 -19.60 -1.71
N GLY A 122 9.42 -18.97 -1.29
CA GLY A 122 9.39 -18.06 -0.14
C GLY A 122 10.18 -16.76 -0.33
N ARG A 123 10.53 -16.41 -1.58
CA ARG A 123 11.31 -15.19 -1.89
C ARG A 123 10.52 -13.90 -1.75
N HIS A 124 9.19 -13.98 -1.82
CA HIS A 124 8.29 -12.87 -1.54
C HIS A 124 7.37 -13.24 -0.40
N GLN A 125 7.32 -12.40 0.59
CA GLN A 125 6.59 -12.63 1.82
C GLN A 125 5.67 -11.45 2.12
N TRP A 126 4.51 -11.75 2.67
CA TRP A 126 3.55 -10.78 3.14
C TRP A 126 3.10 -11.10 4.55
N ARG A 127 2.94 -10.09 5.39
CA ARG A 127 2.45 -10.21 6.75
C ARG A 127 1.43 -9.12 7.04
N PRO A 128 0.14 -9.47 7.21
CA PRO A 128 -0.89 -8.57 7.70
C PRO A 128 -0.66 -8.35 9.21
N ILE A 129 -0.01 -7.24 9.57
CA ILE A 129 0.39 -6.95 10.96
C ILE A 129 -0.82 -6.55 11.78
N ALA A 130 -1.65 -5.61 11.28
CA ALA A 130 -2.88 -5.19 11.91
C ALA A 130 -3.99 -5.14 10.86
N PRO A 131 -4.71 -6.25 10.65
CA PRO A 131 -5.79 -6.34 9.65
C PRO A 131 -6.93 -5.37 9.92
N ARG A 132 -7.10 -4.97 11.17
CA ARG A 132 -8.00 -3.91 11.61
C ARG A 132 -7.31 -3.04 12.64
N ALA A 133 -7.40 -1.76 12.45
CA ALA A 133 -6.87 -0.77 13.38
C ALA A 133 -7.81 0.43 13.45
N ARG A 134 -7.76 1.16 14.54
CA ARG A 134 -8.35 2.50 14.63
C ARG A 134 -7.28 3.52 14.29
N VAL A 135 -7.62 4.51 13.45
CA VAL A 135 -6.71 5.57 13.07
C VAL A 135 -7.25 6.95 13.45
N GLU A 136 -6.32 7.82 13.83
CA GLU A 136 -6.53 9.25 13.99
C GLU A 136 -5.56 9.95 13.04
N VAL A 137 -6.08 10.76 12.14
CA VAL A 137 -5.31 11.49 11.13
C VAL A 137 -5.44 12.98 11.40
N ALA A 138 -4.31 13.68 11.49
CA ALA A 138 -4.26 15.11 11.69
C ALA A 138 -3.15 15.71 10.83
N PHE A 139 -3.53 16.45 9.80
CA PHE A 139 -2.63 17.22 8.95
C PHE A 139 -2.85 18.71 9.17
N ASP A 140 -1.77 19.47 9.25
CA ASP A 140 -1.79 20.93 9.20
C ASP A 140 -1.60 21.43 7.76
N ARG A 141 -1.01 20.60 6.88
CA ARG A 141 -0.83 20.92 5.46
C ARG A 141 -1.10 19.70 4.56
N PRO A 142 -2.24 19.69 3.85
CA PRO A 142 -3.42 20.56 3.99
C PRO A 142 -4.10 20.36 5.35
N ALA A 143 -4.75 21.38 5.88
CA ALA A 143 -5.47 21.25 7.13
C ALA A 143 -6.63 20.26 7.00
N CYS A 144 -6.52 19.12 7.67
CA CYS A 144 -7.61 18.14 7.80
C CYS A 144 -7.39 17.26 9.02
N ALA A 145 -8.48 16.89 9.68
CA ALA A 145 -8.47 15.95 10.80
C ALA A 145 -9.68 15.03 10.71
N TRP A 146 -9.46 13.74 10.93
CA TRP A 146 -10.51 12.73 10.93
C TRP A 146 -10.05 11.46 11.65
N SER A 147 -11.01 10.61 11.99
CA SER A 147 -10.76 9.27 12.50
C SER A 147 -11.47 8.24 11.64
N GLY A 148 -10.99 7.00 11.69
CA GLY A 148 -11.58 5.95 10.89
C GLY A 148 -10.94 4.58 11.10
N ASP A 149 -11.30 3.66 10.23
CA ASP A 149 -10.76 2.31 10.20
C ASP A 149 -9.50 2.25 9.34
N GLY A 150 -8.48 1.58 9.87
CA GLY A 150 -7.20 1.39 9.21
C GLY A 150 -6.77 -0.06 9.10
N TYR A 151 -5.73 -0.25 8.32
CA TYR A 151 -5.05 -1.50 8.04
C TYR A 151 -3.54 -1.29 8.01
N PHE A 152 -2.79 -2.31 8.44
CA PHE A 152 -1.33 -2.25 8.44
C PHE A 152 -0.73 -3.60 8.07
N ASP A 153 0.16 -3.61 7.08
CA ASP A 153 0.92 -4.80 6.67
C ASP A 153 2.37 -4.49 6.31
N THR A 154 3.11 -5.55 5.99
CA THR A 154 4.43 -5.45 5.39
C THR A 154 4.62 -6.51 4.32
N ASN A 155 5.32 -6.11 3.25
CA ASN A 155 5.85 -7.00 2.23
C ASN A 155 7.37 -6.99 2.29
N ALA A 156 7.99 -8.14 2.07
CA ALA A 156 9.42 -8.31 1.95
C ALA A 156 9.73 -9.23 0.77
N GLY A 157 10.90 -9.03 0.15
CA GLY A 157 11.33 -9.89 -0.96
C GLY A 157 12.83 -9.86 -1.13
N ASP A 158 13.39 -11.01 -1.55
CA ASP A 158 14.82 -11.21 -1.80
C ASP A 158 15.19 -10.99 -3.28
N GLU A 159 14.21 -10.68 -4.10
CA GLU A 159 14.40 -10.35 -5.51
C GLU A 159 13.49 -9.18 -5.94
N PRO A 160 13.82 -8.49 -7.05
CA PRO A 160 12.95 -7.47 -7.61
C PRO A 160 11.57 -8.04 -7.96
N LEU A 161 10.53 -7.28 -7.60
CA LEU A 161 9.13 -7.66 -7.82
C LEU A 161 8.83 -8.09 -9.26
N ASP A 162 9.38 -7.37 -10.23
CA ASP A 162 9.19 -7.60 -11.66
C ASP A 162 9.96 -8.81 -12.21
N ARG A 163 10.78 -9.47 -11.41
CA ARG A 163 11.38 -10.78 -11.70
C ARG A 163 10.48 -11.92 -11.27
N GLY A 164 9.83 -11.81 -10.13
CA GLY A 164 8.94 -12.84 -9.58
C GLY A 164 7.56 -12.84 -10.22
N PHE A 165 6.97 -11.66 -10.42
CA PHE A 165 5.58 -11.51 -10.81
C PHE A 165 5.39 -10.80 -12.16
N THR A 166 4.25 -11.12 -12.81
CA THR A 166 3.71 -10.36 -13.94
C THR A 166 2.64 -9.37 -13.46
N ARG A 167 1.90 -9.77 -12.42
CA ARG A 167 0.87 -8.94 -11.80
C ARG A 167 0.47 -9.45 -10.43
N TRP A 168 -0.19 -8.55 -9.66
CA TRP A 168 -0.98 -8.91 -8.49
C TRP A 168 -2.27 -8.12 -8.42
N ASP A 169 -3.23 -8.66 -7.68
CA ASP A 169 -4.43 -7.98 -7.20
C ASP A 169 -4.52 -8.21 -5.69
N TRP A 170 -4.68 -7.16 -4.92
CA TRP A 170 -4.85 -7.23 -3.47
C TRP A 170 -6.12 -6.51 -3.06
N SER A 171 -6.79 -7.02 -2.03
CA SER A 171 -7.99 -6.36 -1.49
C SER A 171 -8.15 -6.63 -0.01
N ARG A 172 -8.69 -5.65 0.68
CA ARG A 172 -9.22 -5.80 2.03
C ARG A 172 -10.66 -5.28 2.13
N ALA A 173 -11.50 -6.01 2.87
CA ALA A 173 -12.85 -5.59 3.22
C ALA A 173 -13.06 -5.73 4.73
N HIS A 174 -13.45 -4.65 5.40
CA HIS A 174 -13.90 -4.71 6.78
C HIS A 174 -15.36 -5.09 6.82
N LEU A 175 -15.67 -6.25 7.39
CA LEU A 175 -17.01 -6.68 7.78
C LEU A 175 -17.30 -6.21 9.22
N PRO A 176 -18.53 -6.31 9.72
CA PRO A 176 -18.86 -5.85 11.07
C PRO A 176 -17.95 -6.42 12.18
N ARG A 177 -17.56 -7.68 12.08
CA ARG A 177 -16.73 -8.38 13.09
C ARG A 177 -15.36 -8.83 12.57
N ASP A 178 -15.18 -8.96 11.26
CA ASP A 178 -14.02 -9.61 10.64
C ASP A 178 -13.41 -8.69 9.59
N THR A 179 -12.19 -9.04 9.17
CA THR A 179 -11.55 -8.48 7.99
C THR A 179 -11.31 -9.60 6.98
N LEU A 180 -11.76 -9.41 5.75
CA LEU A 180 -11.44 -10.27 4.63
C LEU A 180 -10.24 -9.72 3.88
N LEU A 181 -9.27 -10.58 3.59
CA LEU A 181 -8.07 -10.28 2.84
C LEU A 181 -7.97 -11.22 1.65
N PHE A 182 -7.68 -10.64 0.49
CA PHE A 182 -7.46 -11.35 -0.77
C PHE A 182 -6.15 -10.89 -1.37
N TYR A 183 -5.27 -11.83 -1.70
CA TYR A 183 -4.01 -11.56 -2.40
C TYR A 183 -3.90 -12.56 -3.55
N ASP A 184 -4.04 -12.08 -4.77
CA ASP A 184 -3.90 -12.87 -5.99
C ASP A 184 -2.61 -12.47 -6.70
N VAL A 185 -1.78 -13.43 -7.04
CA VAL A 185 -0.52 -13.20 -7.76
C VAL A 185 -0.45 -14.06 -9.02
N GLU A 186 0.05 -13.47 -10.10
CA GLU A 186 0.48 -14.18 -11.30
C GLU A 186 1.99 -14.12 -11.41
N ARG A 187 2.62 -15.29 -11.42
CA ARG A 187 4.07 -15.41 -11.52
C ARG A 187 4.53 -15.34 -12.95
N ARG A 188 5.78 -14.97 -13.14
CA ARG A 188 6.38 -14.86 -14.46
C ARG A 188 6.44 -16.20 -15.21
N GLY A 189 6.44 -17.32 -14.52
CA GLY A 189 6.29 -18.66 -15.09
C GLY A 189 4.86 -19.06 -15.51
N GLY A 190 3.86 -18.15 -15.35
CA GLY A 190 2.45 -18.42 -15.64
C GLY A 190 1.68 -19.07 -14.47
N GLU A 191 2.35 -19.41 -13.40
CA GLU A 191 1.74 -19.95 -12.18
C GLU A 191 0.90 -18.86 -11.49
N ARG A 192 -0.27 -19.26 -10.98
CA ARG A 192 -1.17 -18.40 -10.21
C ARG A 192 -1.29 -18.94 -8.81
N ALA A 193 -1.17 -18.04 -7.84
CA ALA A 193 -1.42 -18.35 -6.45
C ALA A 193 -2.35 -17.32 -5.84
N HIS A 194 -3.05 -17.70 -4.78
CA HIS A 194 -3.88 -16.78 -4.02
C HIS A 194 -3.82 -17.10 -2.53
N LEU A 195 -3.96 -16.07 -1.73
CA LEU A 195 -4.23 -16.14 -0.31
C LEU A 195 -5.60 -15.52 -0.06
N THR A 196 -6.47 -16.26 0.61
CA THR A 196 -7.80 -15.79 0.99
C THR A 196 -8.02 -16.14 2.44
N MET A 197 -8.26 -15.13 3.26
CA MET A 197 -8.42 -15.33 4.69
C MET A 197 -9.44 -14.38 5.30
N ARG A 198 -10.11 -14.86 6.32
CA ARG A 198 -10.95 -14.09 7.22
C ARG A 198 -10.21 -13.97 8.55
N ILE A 199 -10.00 -12.76 9.01
CA ILE A 199 -9.36 -12.50 10.29
C ILE A 199 -10.42 -11.94 11.21
N ASP A 200 -10.65 -12.61 12.34
CA ASP A 200 -11.64 -12.21 13.33
C ASP A 200 -11.13 -11.06 14.23
N ALA A 201 -11.99 -10.57 15.10
CA ALA A 201 -11.69 -9.47 16.01
C ALA A 201 -10.55 -9.80 17.01
N ALA A 202 -10.33 -11.08 17.31
CA ALA A 202 -9.23 -11.54 18.19
C ALA A 202 -7.90 -11.68 17.42
N GLY A 203 -7.91 -11.53 16.09
CA GLY A 203 -6.72 -11.68 15.25
C GLY A 203 -6.47 -13.11 14.76
N ALA A 204 -7.41 -14.04 15.00
CA ALA A 204 -7.27 -15.40 14.46
C ALA A 204 -7.57 -15.40 12.96
N ALA A 205 -6.63 -15.97 12.19
CA ALA A 205 -6.75 -16.08 10.75
C ALA A 205 -7.40 -17.43 10.37
N HIS A 206 -8.49 -17.37 9.64
CA HIS A 206 -9.24 -18.52 9.16
C HIS A 206 -9.15 -18.57 7.64
N PRO A 207 -8.54 -19.60 7.04
CA PRO A 207 -8.62 -19.83 5.60
C PRO A 207 -10.09 -19.94 5.18
N VAL A 208 -10.44 -19.33 4.08
CA VAL A 208 -11.79 -19.41 3.51
C VAL A 208 -11.71 -19.74 2.02
N ASP A 209 -12.73 -20.42 1.51
CA ASP A 209 -12.82 -20.69 0.09
C ASP A 209 -12.85 -19.35 -0.69
N PRO A 210 -11.98 -19.19 -1.68
CA PRO A 210 -11.91 -17.95 -2.42
C PRO A 210 -13.18 -17.74 -3.24
N PRO A 211 -13.89 -16.60 -3.07
CA PRO A 211 -14.95 -16.23 -3.99
C PRO A 211 -14.43 -16.11 -5.43
N ALA A 212 -15.35 -16.15 -6.39
CA ALA A 212 -15.01 -16.04 -7.80
C ALA A 212 -14.19 -14.77 -8.08
N ARG A 213 -13.12 -14.90 -8.83
CA ARG A 213 -12.33 -13.78 -9.35
C ARG A 213 -13.04 -13.19 -10.57
N GLN A 214 -13.34 -11.91 -10.53
CA GLN A 214 -14.12 -11.22 -11.53
C GLN A 214 -13.35 -10.01 -12.08
N ALA A 215 -13.45 -9.77 -13.39
CA ALA A 215 -12.83 -8.61 -14.02
C ALA A 215 -13.56 -7.32 -13.60
N LEU A 216 -12.80 -6.27 -13.33
CA LEU A 216 -13.30 -4.93 -13.11
C LEU A 216 -13.27 -4.09 -14.39
N PRO A 217 -14.11 -3.06 -14.49
CA PRO A 217 -14.03 -2.10 -15.60
C PRO A 217 -12.64 -1.49 -15.73
N LEU A 218 -12.22 -1.26 -16.96
CA LEU A 218 -10.93 -0.64 -17.26
C LEU A 218 -10.90 0.82 -16.77
N THR A 219 -9.75 1.23 -16.24
CA THR A 219 -9.44 2.63 -15.93
C THR A 219 -8.91 3.36 -17.15
N VAL A 220 -8.56 4.64 -17.02
CA VAL A 220 -7.97 5.45 -18.11
C VAL A 220 -6.68 4.81 -18.62
N TRP A 221 -5.80 4.37 -17.72
CA TRP A 221 -4.56 3.67 -18.09
C TRP A 221 -4.77 2.19 -18.46
N ARG A 222 -5.99 1.68 -18.35
CA ARG A 222 -6.37 0.33 -18.79
C ARG A 222 -5.50 -0.77 -18.16
N VAL A 223 -5.11 -0.60 -16.89
CA VAL A 223 -4.46 -1.67 -16.14
C VAL A 223 -5.49 -2.81 -15.96
N PRO A 224 -5.19 -4.06 -16.30
CA PRO A 224 -6.09 -5.18 -16.04
C PRO A 224 -6.31 -5.33 -14.53
N ARG A 225 -7.57 -5.42 -14.11
CA ARG A 225 -7.97 -5.42 -12.70
C ARG A 225 -8.94 -6.55 -12.44
N TYR A 226 -8.75 -7.27 -11.34
CA TYR A 226 -9.65 -8.34 -10.94
C TYR A 226 -9.84 -8.31 -9.42
N ALA A 227 -11.07 -8.46 -8.98
CA ALA A 227 -11.41 -8.56 -7.57
C ALA A 227 -12.23 -9.83 -7.30
N ARG A 228 -12.21 -10.29 -6.05
CA ARG A 228 -12.99 -11.42 -5.62
C ARG A 228 -14.32 -10.96 -5.04
N SER A 229 -15.41 -11.61 -5.43
CA SER A 229 -16.76 -11.38 -4.93
C SER A 229 -17.64 -12.60 -5.23
N GLN A 230 -18.81 -12.68 -4.61
CA GLN A 230 -19.78 -13.73 -4.93
C GLN A 230 -20.17 -13.70 -6.42
N ALA A 231 -20.25 -14.87 -7.06
CA ALA A 231 -20.42 -14.99 -8.51
C ALA A 231 -21.64 -14.24 -9.06
N GLN A 232 -22.73 -14.22 -8.28
CA GLN A 232 -23.99 -13.56 -8.67
C GLN A 232 -23.98 -12.03 -8.45
N THR A 233 -22.93 -11.50 -7.83
CA THR A 233 -22.86 -10.08 -7.47
C THR A 233 -21.46 -9.54 -7.82
N PRO A 234 -21.24 -9.09 -9.06
CA PRO A 234 -19.96 -8.50 -9.46
C PRO A 234 -19.59 -7.30 -8.59
N PRO A 235 -18.30 -7.14 -8.28
CA PRO A 235 -17.82 -5.98 -7.53
C PRO A 235 -18.11 -4.70 -8.30
N LYS A 236 -18.65 -3.70 -7.64
CA LYS A 236 -18.93 -2.38 -8.20
C LYS A 236 -17.82 -1.41 -7.82
N THR A 237 -17.21 -0.76 -8.79
CA THR A 237 -16.26 0.33 -8.53
C THR A 237 -17.03 1.56 -8.06
N ILE A 238 -16.78 2.00 -6.82
CA ILE A 238 -17.36 3.22 -6.24
C ILE A 238 -16.51 4.44 -6.65
N GLU A 239 -15.18 4.32 -6.50
CA GLU A 239 -14.24 5.39 -6.78
C GLU A 239 -12.90 4.84 -7.26
N ILE A 240 -12.26 5.54 -8.20
CA ILE A 240 -10.86 5.31 -8.57
C ILE A 240 -10.01 6.28 -7.77
N LEU A 241 -9.27 5.75 -6.79
CA LEU A 241 -8.40 6.53 -5.92
C LEU A 241 -7.09 6.89 -6.63
N GLU A 242 -6.48 5.91 -7.31
CA GLU A 242 -5.30 6.10 -8.14
C GLU A 242 -5.43 5.34 -9.46
N ASP A 243 -4.90 5.93 -10.52
CA ASP A 243 -4.79 5.33 -11.85
C ASP A 243 -3.49 5.78 -12.50
N THR A 244 -2.59 4.85 -12.72
CA THR A 244 -1.25 5.08 -13.28
C THR A 244 -0.99 4.08 -14.41
N PRO A 245 0.06 4.23 -15.21
CA PRO A 245 0.35 3.29 -16.29
C PRO A 245 0.48 1.82 -15.86
N PHE A 246 0.78 1.53 -14.61
CA PHE A 246 1.08 0.20 -14.10
C PHE A 246 0.31 -0.20 -12.83
N TYR A 247 -0.36 0.74 -12.19
CA TYR A 247 -1.03 0.51 -10.91
C TYR A 247 -2.35 1.26 -10.84
N ALA A 248 -3.36 0.62 -10.26
CA ALA A 248 -4.65 1.23 -9.98
C ALA A 248 -5.11 0.86 -8.56
N ARG A 249 -5.64 1.85 -7.84
CA ARG A 249 -6.30 1.69 -6.54
C ARG A 249 -7.73 2.15 -6.62
N SER A 250 -8.63 1.42 -5.99
CA SER A 250 -10.06 1.69 -6.04
C SER A 250 -10.76 1.38 -4.74
N MET A 251 -11.84 2.09 -4.50
CA MET A 251 -12.89 1.69 -3.58
C MET A 251 -13.92 0.87 -4.36
N LEU A 252 -14.19 -0.33 -3.88
CA LEU A 252 -15.20 -1.22 -4.43
C LEU A 252 -16.31 -1.47 -3.41
N GLU A 253 -17.48 -1.81 -3.92
CA GLU A 253 -18.54 -2.46 -3.17
C GLU A 253 -18.67 -3.91 -3.67
N ALA A 254 -18.64 -4.86 -2.75
CA ALA A 254 -18.74 -6.28 -3.03
C ALA A 254 -19.67 -6.95 -2.02
N ARG A 255 -20.03 -8.21 -2.23
CA ARG A 255 -20.84 -8.98 -1.28
C ARG A 255 -20.13 -10.24 -0.83
N TYR A 256 -20.20 -10.50 0.48
CA TYR A 256 -19.63 -11.68 1.13
C TYR A 256 -20.63 -12.23 2.15
N GLY A 257 -20.99 -13.51 2.02
CA GLY A 257 -22.03 -14.11 2.88
C GLY A 257 -23.40 -13.42 2.80
N GLY A 258 -23.69 -12.77 1.65
CA GLY A 258 -24.93 -11.99 1.49
C GLY A 258 -24.84 -10.53 1.97
N GLU A 259 -23.81 -10.17 2.74
CA GLU A 259 -23.62 -8.82 3.28
C GLU A 259 -22.83 -7.91 2.33
N PRO A 260 -23.21 -6.63 2.17
CA PRO A 260 -22.42 -5.67 1.42
C PRO A 260 -21.18 -5.28 2.22
N ALA A 261 -20.05 -5.12 1.53
CA ALA A 261 -18.81 -4.68 2.10
C ALA A 261 -18.11 -3.65 1.20
N ARG A 262 -17.61 -2.58 1.80
CA ARG A 262 -16.68 -1.68 1.13
C ARG A 262 -15.27 -2.29 1.18
N MET A 263 -14.60 -2.22 0.04
CA MET A 263 -13.30 -2.86 -0.14
C MET A 263 -12.30 -1.88 -0.72
N VAL A 264 -11.12 -1.78 -0.11
CA VAL A 264 -9.94 -1.20 -0.75
C VAL A 264 -9.35 -2.26 -1.67
N HIS A 265 -9.08 -1.91 -2.89
CA HIS A 265 -8.57 -2.81 -3.92
C HIS A 265 -7.43 -2.20 -4.68
N GLU A 266 -6.39 -3.00 -4.92
CA GLU A 266 -5.19 -2.63 -5.67
C GLU A 266 -4.91 -3.64 -6.77
N SER A 267 -4.53 -3.14 -7.93
CA SER A 267 -4.03 -3.95 -9.04
C SER A 267 -2.72 -3.39 -9.55
N LEU A 268 -1.74 -4.25 -9.74
CA LEU A 268 -0.43 -3.88 -10.28
C LEU A 268 -0.05 -4.78 -11.45
N SER A 269 0.47 -4.17 -12.51
CA SER A 269 1.13 -4.85 -13.62
C SER A 269 2.64 -4.63 -13.55
N ALA A 270 3.37 -5.66 -13.12
CA ALA A 270 4.83 -5.61 -13.07
C ALA A 270 5.46 -5.52 -14.48
N ASP A 271 4.79 -6.07 -15.49
CA ASP A 271 5.25 -5.96 -16.88
C ASP A 271 5.22 -4.52 -17.39
N ARG A 272 4.17 -3.76 -17.03
CA ARG A 272 4.11 -2.34 -17.36
C ARG A 272 5.12 -1.51 -16.55
N LEU A 273 5.31 -1.83 -15.27
CA LEU A 273 6.28 -1.16 -14.40
C LEU A 273 7.72 -1.31 -14.94
N ARG A 274 8.07 -2.46 -15.53
CA ARG A 274 9.42 -2.67 -16.11
C ARG A 274 9.59 -2.03 -17.49
N SER A 275 8.54 -1.51 -18.11
CA SER A 275 8.65 -0.80 -19.39
C SER A 275 9.61 0.40 -19.27
N PRO A 276 10.57 0.56 -20.20
CA PRO A 276 11.50 1.70 -20.18
C PRO A 276 10.78 3.05 -20.20
N ILE A 277 9.69 3.15 -20.95
CA ILE A 277 8.87 4.38 -21.06
C ILE A 277 8.26 4.70 -19.69
N VAL A 278 7.63 3.72 -19.04
CA VAL A 278 7.04 3.92 -17.71
C VAL A 278 8.13 4.32 -16.71
N ARG A 279 9.26 3.63 -16.69
CA ARG A 279 10.39 3.98 -15.80
C ARG A 279 10.91 5.39 -16.05
N ALA A 280 10.96 5.85 -17.30
CA ALA A 280 11.38 7.20 -17.62
C ALA A 280 10.37 8.28 -17.17
N MET A 281 9.09 7.94 -17.00
CA MET A 281 8.08 8.85 -16.47
C MET A 281 8.12 9.00 -14.94
N LEU A 282 8.61 7.99 -14.22
CA LEU A 282 8.54 7.94 -12.75
C LEU A 282 9.29 9.08 -12.03
N PRO A 283 10.47 9.56 -12.47
CA PRO A 283 11.17 10.67 -11.84
C PRO A 283 10.34 11.95 -11.71
N PHE A 284 9.40 12.20 -12.62
CA PHE A 284 8.50 13.37 -12.55
C PHE A 284 7.56 13.33 -11.35
N ARG A 285 7.21 12.14 -10.88
CA ARG A 285 6.38 11.95 -9.68
C ARG A 285 7.18 11.53 -8.45
N MET A 286 8.29 10.85 -8.65
CA MET A 286 9.16 10.33 -7.60
C MET A 286 10.56 10.94 -7.71
N PRO A 287 10.73 12.24 -7.37
CA PRO A 287 12.04 12.86 -7.39
C PRO A 287 12.98 12.18 -6.38
N ARG A 288 14.27 12.17 -6.70
CA ARG A 288 15.31 11.74 -5.77
C ARG A 288 16.04 12.96 -5.22
N THR A 289 16.09 13.08 -3.90
CA THR A 289 16.94 14.07 -3.24
C THR A 289 18.28 13.44 -2.83
N LEU A 290 19.36 14.04 -3.30
CA LEU A 290 20.67 13.81 -2.73
C LEU A 290 20.74 14.66 -1.46
N PHE A 291 20.71 14.04 -0.30
CA PHE A 291 21.01 14.72 0.96
C PHE A 291 22.46 15.19 0.88
N ARG A 292 22.69 16.47 0.62
CA ARG A 292 23.97 17.08 0.95
C ARG A 292 23.97 17.24 2.46
N SER A 293 24.72 16.41 3.17
CA SER A 293 25.10 16.68 4.54
C SER A 293 25.69 18.10 4.55
N ARG A 294 25.00 19.05 5.16
CA ARG A 294 25.66 20.28 5.59
C ARG A 294 26.64 19.84 6.66
N ARG A 295 27.91 19.69 6.27
CA ARG A 295 29.01 19.70 7.22
C ARG A 295 28.97 21.12 7.82
N GLY A 296 28.45 21.23 9.04
CA GLY A 296 28.69 22.34 9.93
C GLY A 296 29.91 22.04 10.73
#